data_9cd8ef834deb61f0dbd180fc7dcaf387
#
_entry.id   9cd8ef834deb61f0dbd180fc7dcaf387
#
_cell.length_a   1.000
_cell.length_b   1.000
_cell.length_c   1.000
_cell.angle_alpha   90.00
_cell.angle_beta   90.00
_cell.angle_gamma   90.00
#
_symmetry.space_group_name_H-M   'P 1'
#
loop_
_entity.id
_entity.type
_entity.pdbx_description
1 polymer ?
#
loop_
_entity_poly.entity_id
_entity_poly.type
_entity_poly.pdbx_seq_one_letter_code
_entity_poly.pdbx_strand_id
1 'polypeptide(L)'
;MACRHGVLALGDSITNGGGELQWGVALQSWALWGARGLGLPFTTYAVDGARVADVARAQTAAFAARTADPEARFDVGCLYAGVNDVRAPEWEPEGFERDLRAALAFLAARCDRVLACTIPVDLGRPRAGARVADANARIRRAAGDHGALAVPLEDFGARNRVMVDAVHPTAFGQVELAERALDVLAADGMTVRVRPSTLIAYETTRWRRLRGDATYAYRQAKQAARIAADTALARTRG
;
A
#
# COMPACT_ATOMS: atom_id res chain seq x y z
N MET A 1 24.43 6.78 -20.86
CA MET A 1 23.16 6.35 -20.26
C MET A 1 23.16 6.80 -18.81
N ALA A 2 22.16 7.57 -18.36
CA ALA A 2 22.06 7.94 -16.95
C ALA A 2 21.89 6.66 -16.10
N CYS A 3 22.60 6.61 -14.98
CA CYS A 3 22.48 5.50 -14.03
C CYS A 3 21.05 5.49 -13.46
N ARG A 4 20.42 4.30 -13.43
CA ARG A 4 19.10 4.13 -12.84
C ARG A 4 19.21 3.44 -11.48
N HIS A 5 18.38 3.89 -10.54
CA HIS A 5 18.44 3.47 -9.14
C HIS A 5 17.36 2.44 -8.77
N GLY A 6 16.68 1.86 -9.76
CA GLY A 6 15.69 0.80 -9.55
C GLY A 6 14.31 1.32 -9.13
N VAL A 7 13.81 0.88 -8.00
CA VAL A 7 12.47 1.20 -7.49
C VAL A 7 12.54 2.24 -6.38
N LEU A 8 11.77 3.32 -6.51
CA LEU A 8 11.55 4.34 -5.48
C LEU A 8 10.13 4.20 -4.93
N ALA A 9 9.98 3.98 -3.63
CA ALA A 9 8.69 3.85 -2.98
C ALA A 9 8.40 4.97 -1.99
N LEU A 10 7.23 5.59 -2.13
CA LEU A 10 6.64 6.53 -1.21
C LEU A 10 5.30 5.99 -0.72
N GLY A 11 4.91 6.32 0.51
CA GLY A 11 3.63 5.89 1.03
C GLY A 11 3.56 5.78 2.54
N ASP A 12 2.61 4.98 3.00
CA ASP A 12 2.31 4.78 4.42
C ASP A 12 2.92 3.48 4.99
N SER A 13 2.37 3.00 6.10
CA SER A 13 2.80 1.76 6.76
C SER A 13 2.75 0.52 5.85
N ILE A 14 1.80 0.46 4.91
CA ILE A 14 1.67 -0.67 3.99
C ILE A 14 2.89 -0.72 3.06
N THR A 15 3.30 0.44 2.57
CA THR A 15 4.50 0.59 1.73
C THR A 15 5.80 0.47 2.52
N ASN A 16 5.78 0.81 3.81
CA ASN A 16 6.92 0.59 4.71
C ASN A 16 7.10 -0.88 5.12
N GLY A 17 6.13 -1.76 4.78
CA GLY A 17 6.17 -3.18 5.09
C GLY A 17 5.44 -3.54 6.37
N GLY A 18 4.57 -2.66 6.85
CA GLY A 18 3.67 -2.93 7.97
C GLY A 18 2.76 -4.12 7.71
N GLY A 19 2.47 -4.87 8.76
CA GLY A 19 1.65 -6.06 8.65
C GLY A 19 1.98 -7.13 9.67
N GLU A 20 1.62 -8.37 9.39
CA GLU A 20 1.85 -9.54 10.26
C GLU A 20 2.59 -10.64 9.50
N LEU A 21 3.65 -11.15 10.13
CA LEU A 21 4.34 -12.35 9.67
C LEU A 21 3.39 -13.55 9.74
N GLN A 22 3.33 -14.35 8.68
CA GLN A 22 2.42 -15.48 8.61
C GLN A 22 3.14 -16.72 8.09
N TRP A 23 3.06 -17.82 8.84
CA TRP A 23 3.61 -19.16 8.50
C TRP A 23 5.06 -19.17 8.04
N GLY A 24 5.89 -18.29 8.62
CA GLY A 24 7.31 -18.19 8.28
C GLY A 24 7.62 -17.39 7.00
N VAL A 25 6.62 -16.89 6.31
CA VAL A 25 6.84 -15.98 5.18
C VAL A 25 7.34 -14.63 5.72
N ALA A 26 8.44 -14.15 5.18
CA ALA A 26 9.04 -12.89 5.60
C ALA A 26 8.08 -11.72 5.35
N LEU A 27 7.81 -10.95 6.39
CA LEU A 27 7.07 -9.71 6.26
C LEU A 27 7.97 -8.65 5.63
N GLN A 28 7.63 -8.26 4.40
CA GLN A 28 8.37 -7.26 3.63
C GLN A 28 7.38 -6.44 2.81
N SER A 29 7.75 -5.20 2.51
CA SER A 29 6.98 -4.29 1.67
C SER A 29 6.62 -4.91 0.32
N TRP A 30 5.40 -4.67 -0.16
CA TRP A 30 4.96 -5.03 -1.50
C TRP A 30 5.87 -4.42 -2.58
N ALA A 31 6.33 -3.18 -2.37
CA ALA A 31 7.22 -2.51 -3.32
C ALA A 31 8.62 -3.15 -3.35
N LEU A 32 9.12 -3.65 -2.19
CA LEU A 32 10.35 -4.43 -2.14
C LEU A 32 10.18 -5.79 -2.83
N TRP A 33 9.04 -6.48 -2.64
CA TRP A 33 8.73 -7.70 -3.39
C TRP A 33 8.64 -7.43 -4.89
N GLY A 34 8.03 -6.30 -5.29
CA GLY A 34 7.99 -5.84 -6.67
C GLY A 34 9.40 -5.60 -7.24
N ALA A 35 10.25 -4.89 -6.50
CA ALA A 35 11.64 -4.67 -6.90
C ALA A 35 12.42 -5.98 -7.12
N ARG A 36 12.23 -6.97 -6.23
CA ARG A 36 12.79 -8.32 -6.41
C ARG A 36 12.25 -9.02 -7.65
N GLY A 37 10.93 -8.89 -7.88
CA GLY A 37 10.29 -9.43 -9.08
C GLY A 37 10.87 -8.86 -10.37
N LEU A 38 11.31 -7.62 -10.35
CA LEU A 38 11.97 -6.93 -11.47
C LEU A 38 13.48 -7.16 -11.49
N GLY A 39 14.09 -7.65 -10.40
CA GLY A 39 15.54 -7.75 -10.25
C GLY A 39 16.23 -6.39 -10.15
N LEU A 40 15.58 -5.43 -9.49
CA LEU A 40 16.01 -4.03 -9.36
C LEU A 40 16.35 -3.67 -7.90
N PRO A 41 17.26 -2.71 -7.68
CA PRO A 41 17.48 -2.09 -6.38
C PRO A 41 16.21 -1.44 -5.83
N PHE A 42 16.14 -1.24 -4.52
CA PHE A 42 14.98 -0.68 -3.84
C PHE A 42 15.37 0.45 -2.88
N THR A 43 14.65 1.56 -2.98
CA THR A 43 14.76 2.71 -2.08
C THR A 43 13.37 3.09 -1.59
N THR A 44 13.19 3.34 -0.31
CA THR A 44 11.92 3.77 0.26
C THR A 44 12.07 4.95 1.20
N TYR A 45 11.07 5.82 1.17
CA TYR A 45 10.85 6.90 2.14
C TYR A 45 9.48 6.79 2.81
N ALA A 46 8.80 5.66 2.64
CA ALA A 46 7.52 5.40 3.27
C ALA A 46 7.61 5.47 4.80
N VAL A 47 6.58 6.05 5.43
CA VAL A 47 6.52 6.26 6.88
C VAL A 47 5.17 5.79 7.41
N ASP A 48 5.19 5.06 8.53
CA ASP A 48 3.98 4.56 9.18
C ASP A 48 3.04 5.70 9.56
N GLY A 49 1.74 5.51 9.27
CA GLY A 49 0.71 6.49 9.57
C GLY A 49 0.66 7.70 8.62
N ALA A 50 1.55 7.79 7.63
CA ALA A 50 1.59 8.92 6.71
C ALA A 50 0.27 9.08 5.95
N ARG A 51 -0.18 10.32 5.84
CA ARG A 51 -1.23 10.76 4.91
C ARG A 51 -0.60 11.21 3.59
N VAL A 52 -1.43 11.40 2.59
CA VAL A 52 -0.95 11.86 1.27
C VAL A 52 -0.20 13.21 1.38
N ALA A 53 -0.62 14.08 2.30
CA ALA A 53 0.07 15.35 2.59
C ALA A 53 1.51 15.12 3.11
N ASP A 54 1.72 14.10 3.95
CA ASP A 54 3.06 13.76 4.47
C ASP A 54 3.94 13.19 3.36
N VAL A 55 3.35 12.38 2.47
CA VAL A 55 4.06 11.89 1.27
C VAL A 55 4.53 13.05 0.42
N ALA A 56 3.63 13.97 0.06
CA ALA A 56 3.90 15.08 -0.83
C ALA A 56 4.95 16.07 -0.28
N ARG A 57 5.06 16.19 1.03
CA ARG A 57 5.92 17.19 1.70
C ARG A 57 7.11 16.56 2.40
N ALA A 58 6.87 15.73 3.42
CA ALA A 58 7.93 15.20 4.27
C ALA A 58 8.79 14.16 3.55
N GLN A 59 8.16 13.21 2.83
CA GLN A 59 8.91 12.13 2.16
C GLN A 59 9.69 12.66 0.96
N THR A 60 9.12 13.58 0.17
CA THR A 60 9.83 14.23 -0.94
C THR A 60 10.98 15.10 -0.44
N ALA A 61 10.81 15.81 0.67
CA ALA A 61 11.89 16.57 1.31
C ALA A 61 12.99 15.63 1.86
N ALA A 62 12.60 14.50 2.47
CA ALA A 62 13.56 13.50 2.95
C ALA A 62 14.35 12.86 1.81
N PHE A 63 13.73 12.64 0.65
CA PHE A 63 14.43 12.23 -0.56
C PHE A 63 15.47 13.28 -0.97
N ALA A 64 15.07 14.54 -1.11
CA ALA A 64 15.96 15.62 -1.51
C ALA A 64 17.15 15.80 -0.55
N ALA A 65 16.91 15.62 0.76
CA ALA A 65 17.96 15.75 1.78
C ALA A 65 18.96 14.59 1.82
N ARG A 66 18.55 13.38 1.37
CA ARG A 66 19.36 12.15 1.48
C ARG A 66 19.93 11.67 0.16
N THR A 67 19.41 12.15 -0.96
CA THR A 67 19.87 11.77 -2.29
C THR A 67 21.06 12.66 -2.68
N ALA A 68 22.22 12.04 -2.89
CA ALA A 68 23.42 12.75 -3.28
C ALA A 68 23.32 13.38 -4.70
N ASP A 69 22.47 12.78 -5.54
CA ASP A 69 22.19 13.25 -6.90
C ASP A 69 20.73 13.70 -7.00
N PRO A 70 20.46 15.01 -7.06
CA PRO A 70 19.11 15.56 -7.21
C PRO A 70 18.39 15.09 -8.49
N GLU A 71 19.18 14.75 -9.52
CA GLU A 71 18.70 14.27 -10.83
C GLU A 71 18.61 12.75 -10.92
N ALA A 72 18.72 12.04 -9.78
CA ALA A 72 18.63 10.59 -9.73
C ALA A 72 17.35 10.09 -10.40
N ARG A 73 17.50 9.15 -11.34
CA ARG A 73 16.43 8.55 -12.11
C ARG A 73 16.17 7.12 -11.61
N PHE A 74 14.91 6.71 -11.63
CA PHE A 74 14.45 5.39 -11.22
C PHE A 74 13.71 4.70 -12.36
N ASP A 75 13.70 3.38 -12.35
CA ASP A 75 12.93 2.60 -13.32
C ASP A 75 11.43 2.65 -12.98
N VAL A 76 11.10 2.53 -11.68
CA VAL A 76 9.71 2.50 -11.19
C VAL A 76 9.55 3.35 -9.93
N GLY A 77 8.54 4.21 -9.92
CA GLY A 77 8.02 4.88 -8.73
C GLY A 77 6.79 4.16 -8.21
N CYS A 78 6.72 3.96 -6.90
CA CYS A 78 5.58 3.30 -6.24
C CYS A 78 4.93 4.26 -5.25
N LEU A 79 3.61 4.44 -5.37
CA LEU A 79 2.82 5.23 -4.43
C LEU A 79 1.64 4.41 -3.91
N TYR A 80 1.59 4.19 -2.60
CA TYR A 80 0.41 3.69 -1.91
C TYR A 80 0.20 4.50 -0.63
N ALA A 81 -0.80 5.36 -0.63
CA ALA A 81 -1.22 6.20 0.49
C ALA A 81 -2.70 6.55 0.34
N GLY A 82 -3.31 7.06 1.40
CA GLY A 82 -4.71 7.49 1.41
C GLY A 82 -5.58 6.72 2.40
N VAL A 83 -5.15 5.53 2.85
CA VAL A 83 -5.88 4.76 3.87
C VAL A 83 -6.01 5.57 5.16
N ASN A 84 -4.97 6.29 5.57
CA ASN A 84 -4.99 7.12 6.77
C ASN A 84 -5.85 8.38 6.59
N ASP A 85 -5.92 8.91 5.37
CA ASP A 85 -6.74 10.08 5.02
C ASP A 85 -8.23 9.76 5.15
N VAL A 86 -8.71 8.69 4.48
CA VAL A 86 -10.13 8.30 4.50
C VAL A 86 -10.60 7.81 5.88
N ARG A 87 -9.68 7.35 6.74
CA ARG A 87 -9.97 6.92 8.12
C ARG A 87 -9.88 8.04 9.13
N ALA A 88 -9.32 9.19 8.78
CA ALA A 88 -9.25 10.35 9.64
C ALA A 88 -10.66 10.86 10.02
N PRO A 89 -10.82 11.53 11.17
CA PRO A 89 -12.09 12.16 11.52
C PRO A 89 -12.54 13.13 10.43
N GLU A 90 -11.62 13.93 9.93
CA GLU A 90 -11.83 14.93 8.88
C GLU A 90 -11.36 14.37 7.53
N TRP A 91 -12.24 14.42 6.55
CA TRP A 91 -11.95 14.07 5.16
C TRP A 91 -11.96 15.35 4.33
N GLU A 92 -10.82 15.69 3.77
CA GLU A 92 -10.57 16.89 2.96
C GLU A 92 -10.25 16.49 1.52
N PRO A 93 -11.26 16.18 0.69
CA PRO A 93 -11.06 15.58 -0.63
C PRO A 93 -10.22 16.44 -1.58
N GLU A 94 -10.38 17.78 -1.55
CA GLU A 94 -9.60 18.70 -2.38
C GLU A 94 -8.15 18.77 -1.94
N GLY A 95 -7.91 18.81 -0.62
CA GLY A 95 -6.57 18.73 -0.04
C GLY A 95 -5.88 17.40 -0.38
N PHE A 96 -6.60 16.30 -0.24
CA PHE A 96 -6.14 14.97 -0.62
C PHE A 96 -5.72 14.92 -2.10
N GLU A 97 -6.58 15.39 -3.02
CA GLU A 97 -6.29 15.37 -4.46
C GLU A 97 -5.10 16.27 -4.82
N ARG A 98 -5.01 17.46 -4.25
CA ARG A 98 -3.87 18.38 -4.47
C ARG A 98 -2.55 17.72 -4.07
N ASP A 99 -2.49 17.16 -2.86
CA ASP A 99 -1.27 16.58 -2.32
C ASP A 99 -0.92 15.25 -3.03
N LEU A 100 -1.93 14.47 -3.44
CA LEU A 100 -1.74 13.29 -4.30
C LEU A 100 -1.11 13.65 -5.65
N ARG A 101 -1.62 14.68 -6.31
CA ARG A 101 -1.06 15.18 -7.58
C ARG A 101 0.39 15.64 -7.41
N ALA A 102 0.70 16.32 -6.30
CA ALA A 102 2.08 16.74 -6.02
C ALA A 102 3.02 15.52 -5.84
N ALA A 103 2.59 14.48 -5.12
CA ALA A 103 3.36 13.26 -4.97
C ALA A 103 3.56 12.51 -6.30
N LEU A 104 2.52 12.42 -7.12
CA LEU A 104 2.59 11.81 -8.46
C LEU A 104 3.49 12.61 -9.41
N ALA A 105 3.38 13.93 -9.42
CA ALA A 105 4.26 14.81 -10.22
C ALA A 105 5.73 14.63 -9.82
N PHE A 106 6.00 14.51 -8.51
CA PHE A 106 7.36 14.25 -8.01
C PHE A 106 7.91 12.93 -8.55
N LEU A 107 7.11 11.84 -8.49
CA LEU A 107 7.52 10.53 -9.02
C LEU A 107 7.64 10.53 -10.54
N ALA A 108 6.69 11.12 -11.27
CA ALA A 108 6.72 11.20 -12.73
C ALA A 108 7.93 11.96 -13.26
N ALA A 109 8.40 12.98 -12.54
CA ALA A 109 9.61 13.70 -12.89
C ALA A 109 10.90 12.87 -12.75
N ARG A 110 10.88 11.76 -11.99
CA ARG A 110 12.06 10.96 -11.61
C ARG A 110 12.02 9.51 -12.03
N CYS A 111 10.86 8.97 -12.35
CA CYS A 111 10.68 7.56 -12.65
C CYS A 111 10.18 7.38 -14.08
N ASP A 112 10.62 6.30 -14.73
CA ASP A 112 10.15 5.99 -16.09
C ASP A 112 8.72 5.48 -16.10
N ARG A 113 8.34 4.77 -15.05
CA ARG A 113 6.99 4.31 -14.76
C ARG A 113 6.59 4.66 -13.34
N VAL A 114 5.34 4.99 -13.13
CA VAL A 114 4.81 5.27 -11.80
C VAL A 114 3.59 4.38 -11.56
N LEU A 115 3.57 3.70 -10.42
CA LEU A 115 2.42 2.95 -9.92
C LEU A 115 1.69 3.77 -8.85
N ALA A 116 0.38 3.89 -8.99
CA ALA A 116 -0.51 4.48 -7.99
C ALA A 116 -1.55 3.44 -7.55
N CYS A 117 -1.46 2.98 -6.31
CA CYS A 117 -2.40 1.98 -5.78
C CYS A 117 -3.72 2.64 -5.37
N THR A 118 -4.84 2.02 -5.73
CA THR A 118 -6.14 2.34 -5.15
C THR A 118 -6.27 1.74 -3.74
N ILE A 119 -7.31 2.10 -3.01
CA ILE A 119 -7.55 1.69 -1.63
C ILE A 119 -8.60 0.58 -1.62
N PRO A 120 -8.43 -0.51 -0.83
CA PRO A 120 -9.45 -1.52 -0.62
C PRO A 120 -10.76 -0.91 -0.12
N VAL A 121 -11.90 -1.41 -0.62
CA VAL A 121 -13.23 -0.87 -0.26
C VAL A 121 -13.56 -1.15 1.20
N ASP A 122 -13.18 -2.32 1.71
CA ASP A 122 -13.43 -2.70 3.10
C ASP A 122 -12.21 -2.40 3.98
N LEU A 123 -12.29 -1.32 4.73
CA LEU A 123 -11.31 -0.95 5.77
C LEU A 123 -11.82 -1.23 7.19
N GLY A 124 -12.82 -2.09 7.35
CA GLY A 124 -13.39 -2.45 8.65
C GLY A 124 -14.06 -1.28 9.39
N ARG A 125 -14.32 -0.16 8.72
CA ARG A 125 -14.99 1.03 9.27
C ARG A 125 -16.06 1.54 8.32
N PRO A 126 -17.35 1.48 8.70
CA PRO A 126 -18.46 1.93 7.85
C PRO A 126 -18.30 3.36 7.30
N ARG A 127 -17.72 4.26 8.13
CA ARG A 127 -17.50 5.67 7.73
C ARG A 127 -16.48 5.83 6.60
N ALA A 128 -15.58 4.89 6.41
CA ALA A 128 -14.59 4.96 5.34
C ALA A 128 -15.18 4.62 3.96
N GLY A 129 -16.26 3.84 3.88
CA GLY A 129 -16.77 3.27 2.63
C GLY A 129 -17.03 4.31 1.53
N ALA A 130 -17.84 5.34 1.78
CA ALA A 130 -18.10 6.41 0.81
C ALA A 130 -16.85 7.23 0.48
N ARG A 131 -16.01 7.51 1.49
CA ARG A 131 -14.74 8.23 1.31
C ARG A 131 -13.74 7.44 0.47
N VAL A 132 -13.72 6.11 0.60
CA VAL A 132 -12.85 5.24 -0.22
C VAL A 132 -13.23 5.32 -1.69
N ALA A 133 -14.52 5.31 -2.01
CA ALA A 133 -14.97 5.44 -3.40
C ALA A 133 -14.54 6.78 -4.02
N ASP A 134 -14.71 7.89 -3.29
CA ASP A 134 -14.25 9.21 -3.72
C ASP A 134 -12.72 9.26 -3.86
N ALA A 135 -11.97 8.76 -2.86
CA ALA A 135 -10.51 8.71 -2.91
C ALA A 135 -10.02 7.89 -4.12
N ASN A 136 -10.61 6.73 -4.38
CA ASN A 136 -10.22 5.88 -5.52
C ASN A 136 -10.52 6.55 -6.87
N ALA A 137 -11.64 7.27 -6.99
CA ALA A 137 -11.94 8.05 -8.18
C ALA A 137 -10.88 9.14 -8.41
N ARG A 138 -10.46 9.83 -7.34
CA ARG A 138 -9.39 10.85 -7.40
C ARG A 138 -8.03 10.24 -7.71
N ILE A 139 -7.70 9.08 -7.11
CA ILE A 139 -6.44 8.37 -7.40
C ILE A 139 -6.37 8.00 -8.89
N ARG A 140 -7.42 7.40 -9.45
CA ARG A 140 -7.44 7.02 -10.87
C ARG A 140 -7.31 8.22 -11.80
N ARG A 141 -8.04 9.30 -11.52
CA ARG A 141 -7.97 10.53 -12.30
C ARG A 141 -6.57 11.14 -12.23
N ALA A 142 -6.03 11.34 -11.04
CA ALA A 142 -4.70 11.91 -10.86
C ALA A 142 -3.62 11.02 -11.48
N ALA A 143 -3.72 9.69 -11.38
CA ALA A 143 -2.83 8.76 -12.04
C ALA A 143 -2.84 8.96 -13.56
N GLY A 144 -4.02 8.98 -14.18
CA GLY A 144 -4.17 9.22 -15.63
C GLY A 144 -3.57 10.56 -16.07
N ASP A 145 -3.82 11.64 -15.32
CA ASP A 145 -3.30 12.99 -15.64
C ASP A 145 -1.77 13.08 -15.54
N HIS A 146 -1.13 12.22 -14.77
CA HIS A 146 0.33 12.17 -14.61
C HIS A 146 1.00 10.99 -15.36
N GLY A 147 0.26 10.26 -16.18
CA GLY A 147 0.78 9.08 -16.89
C GLY A 147 1.15 7.92 -15.96
N ALA A 148 0.61 7.90 -14.75
CA ALA A 148 0.84 6.81 -13.80
C ALA A 148 -0.14 5.66 -14.03
N LEU A 149 0.32 4.44 -13.76
CA LEU A 149 -0.44 3.22 -13.89
C LEU A 149 -1.20 2.95 -12.58
N ALA A 150 -2.51 2.87 -12.64
CA ALA A 150 -3.33 2.54 -11.47
C ALA A 150 -3.25 1.04 -11.17
N VAL A 151 -2.90 0.68 -9.93
CA VAL A 151 -2.97 -0.70 -9.44
C VAL A 151 -4.30 -0.89 -8.72
N PRO A 152 -5.22 -1.73 -9.26
CA PRO A 152 -6.54 -1.91 -8.67
C PRO A 152 -6.46 -2.78 -7.42
N LEU A 153 -6.91 -2.22 -6.29
CA LEU A 153 -6.94 -2.91 -4.99
C LEU A 153 -8.32 -2.88 -4.32
N GLU A 154 -9.38 -2.45 -5.01
CA GLU A 154 -10.71 -2.29 -4.43
C GLU A 154 -11.27 -3.61 -3.86
N ASP A 155 -10.94 -4.73 -4.48
CA ASP A 155 -11.34 -6.08 -4.09
C ASP A 155 -10.32 -6.77 -3.17
N PHE A 156 -9.23 -6.06 -2.81
CA PHE A 156 -8.21 -6.62 -1.92
C PHE A 156 -8.73 -6.72 -0.49
N GLY A 157 -8.78 -7.88 0.08
CA GLY A 157 -9.32 -8.06 1.43
C GLY A 157 -9.61 -9.51 1.84
N ALA A 158 -9.21 -10.47 1.02
CA ALA A 158 -9.44 -11.88 1.31
C ALA A 158 -8.78 -12.33 2.63
N ARG A 159 -9.36 -13.36 3.24
CA ARG A 159 -8.81 -14.03 4.43
C ARG A 159 -7.35 -14.40 4.21
N ASN A 160 -6.52 -14.21 5.23
CA ASN A 160 -5.07 -14.40 5.19
C ASN A 160 -4.32 -13.42 4.27
N ARG A 161 -4.99 -12.40 3.72
CA ARG A 161 -4.36 -11.31 2.96
C ARG A 161 -4.32 -10.01 3.75
N VAL A 162 -5.32 -9.78 4.58
CA VAL A 162 -5.45 -8.59 5.42
C VAL A 162 -5.52 -9.01 6.88
N MET A 163 -4.90 -8.24 7.74
CA MET A 163 -4.97 -8.42 9.19
C MET A 163 -6.38 -8.14 9.73
N VAL A 164 -6.58 -8.48 11.00
CA VAL A 164 -7.85 -8.24 11.72
C VAL A 164 -8.24 -6.76 11.79
N ASP A 165 -7.27 -5.85 11.63
CA ASP A 165 -7.53 -4.41 11.61
C ASP A 165 -8.17 -3.93 10.30
N ALA A 166 -8.33 -4.82 9.33
CA ALA A 166 -8.87 -4.59 7.99
C ALA A 166 -8.08 -3.55 7.18
N VAL A 167 -6.82 -3.31 7.51
CA VAL A 167 -5.95 -2.30 6.89
C VAL A 167 -4.64 -2.88 6.43
N HIS A 168 -3.87 -3.44 7.37
CA HIS A 168 -2.54 -3.89 7.07
C HIS A 168 -2.57 -5.27 6.40
N PRO A 169 -1.81 -5.45 5.31
CA PRO A 169 -1.65 -6.76 4.69
C PRO A 169 -0.92 -7.73 5.62
N THR A 170 -1.21 -9.01 5.52
CA THR A 170 -0.32 -10.04 6.04
C THR A 170 0.91 -10.17 5.14
N ALA A 171 1.90 -11.01 5.53
CA ALA A 171 3.04 -11.31 4.66
C ALA A 171 2.60 -11.83 3.28
N PHE A 172 1.55 -12.67 3.22
CA PHE A 172 0.96 -13.10 1.93
C PHE A 172 0.23 -11.97 1.21
N GLY A 173 -0.40 -11.07 1.95
CA GLY A 173 -1.03 -9.88 1.37
C GLY A 173 -0.01 -8.96 0.71
N GLN A 174 1.14 -8.75 1.34
CA GLN A 174 2.24 -7.96 0.74
C GLN A 174 2.76 -8.59 -0.57
N VAL A 175 2.85 -9.93 -0.62
CA VAL A 175 3.22 -10.66 -1.85
C VAL A 175 2.14 -10.47 -2.93
N GLU A 176 0.86 -10.59 -2.58
CA GLU A 176 -0.24 -10.40 -3.55
C GLU A 176 -0.30 -8.97 -4.09
N LEU A 177 -0.09 -7.96 -3.24
CA LEU A 177 0.01 -6.57 -3.70
C LEU A 177 1.12 -6.40 -4.73
N ALA A 178 2.29 -7.02 -4.48
CA ALA A 178 3.41 -7.00 -5.41
C ALA A 178 3.07 -7.70 -6.74
N GLU A 179 2.39 -8.85 -6.70
CA GLU A 179 1.95 -9.55 -7.91
C GLU A 179 1.02 -8.69 -8.76
N ARG A 180 0.02 -8.05 -8.16
CA ARG A 180 -0.89 -7.12 -8.86
C ARG A 180 -0.14 -5.94 -9.48
N ALA A 181 0.81 -5.36 -8.75
CA ALA A 181 1.65 -4.29 -9.25
C ALA A 181 2.52 -4.74 -10.44
N LEU A 182 3.10 -5.93 -10.36
CA LEU A 182 3.89 -6.52 -11.44
C LEU A 182 3.03 -6.89 -12.66
N ASP A 183 1.78 -7.30 -12.48
CA ASP A 183 0.86 -7.55 -13.60
C ASP A 183 0.57 -6.26 -14.37
N VAL A 184 0.36 -5.14 -13.66
CA VAL A 184 0.18 -3.82 -14.27
C VAL A 184 1.43 -3.39 -15.04
N LEU A 185 2.62 -3.56 -14.47
CA LEU A 185 3.89 -3.25 -15.14
C LEU A 185 4.14 -4.15 -16.35
N ALA A 186 3.81 -5.44 -16.26
CA ALA A 186 3.94 -6.38 -17.38
C ALA A 186 3.01 -6.00 -18.52
N ALA A 187 1.78 -5.59 -18.23
CA ALA A 187 0.83 -5.11 -19.23
C ALA A 187 1.33 -3.81 -19.92
N ASP A 188 2.12 -2.99 -19.23
CA ASP A 188 2.79 -1.81 -19.78
C ASP A 188 4.16 -2.15 -20.46
N GLY A 189 4.44 -3.42 -20.68
CA GLY A 189 5.62 -3.88 -21.42
C GLY A 189 6.90 -4.01 -20.59
N MET A 190 6.83 -3.92 -19.25
CA MET A 190 7.99 -4.13 -18.40
C MET A 190 8.24 -5.63 -18.17
N THR A 191 9.50 -6.06 -18.28
CA THR A 191 9.86 -7.46 -18.05
C THR A 191 9.86 -7.81 -16.57
N VAL A 192 9.00 -8.74 -16.17
CA VAL A 192 8.99 -9.36 -14.84
C VAL A 192 9.93 -10.58 -14.88
N ARG A 193 10.98 -10.56 -14.07
CA ARG A 193 12.01 -11.62 -14.06
C ARG A 193 11.60 -12.84 -13.23
N VAL A 194 10.94 -12.59 -12.09
CA VAL A 194 10.49 -13.63 -11.17
C VAL A 194 9.23 -13.19 -10.44
N ARG A 195 8.32 -14.12 -10.19
CA ARG A 195 7.12 -13.83 -9.41
C ARG A 195 7.42 -13.91 -7.91
N PRO A 196 7.06 -12.91 -7.09
CA PRO A 196 7.25 -12.93 -5.65
C PRO A 196 6.71 -14.19 -4.96
N SER A 197 5.56 -14.69 -5.42
CA SER A 197 4.95 -15.93 -4.92
C SER A 197 5.85 -17.17 -5.08
N THR A 198 6.75 -17.19 -6.05
CA THR A 198 7.73 -18.30 -6.25
C THR A 198 8.98 -18.16 -5.38
N LEU A 199 9.19 -16.98 -4.77
CA LEU A 199 10.33 -16.72 -3.89
C LEU A 199 10.06 -17.07 -2.42
N ILE A 200 8.80 -17.39 -2.09
CA ILE A 200 8.42 -17.76 -0.74
C ILE A 200 8.32 -19.28 -0.61
N ALA A 201 9.00 -19.83 0.39
CA ALA A 201 8.84 -21.20 0.82
C ALA A 201 8.25 -21.21 2.23
N TYR A 202 7.17 -21.96 2.42
CA TYR A 202 6.59 -22.13 3.73
C TYR A 202 6.00 -23.53 3.88
N GLU A 203 6.19 -24.10 5.06
CA GLU A 203 5.57 -25.37 5.41
C GLU A 203 4.47 -25.12 6.44
N THR A 204 3.29 -25.65 6.17
CA THR A 204 2.21 -25.60 7.12
C THR A 204 1.50 -26.96 7.21
N THR A 205 1.32 -27.45 8.40
CA THR A 205 0.51 -28.63 8.68
C THR A 205 -0.96 -28.26 8.77
N ARG A 206 -1.87 -29.24 8.57
CA ARG A 206 -3.31 -29.03 8.78
C ARG A 206 -3.62 -28.47 10.17
N TRP A 207 -2.88 -28.90 11.19
CA TRP A 207 -3.02 -28.42 12.55
C TRP A 207 -2.61 -26.96 12.72
N ARG A 208 -1.50 -26.54 12.13
CA ARG A 208 -1.04 -25.12 12.15
C ARG A 208 -2.05 -24.23 11.41
N ARG A 209 -2.62 -24.69 10.30
CA ARG A 209 -3.67 -23.96 9.58
C ARG A 209 -4.91 -23.79 10.47
N LEU A 210 -5.40 -24.86 11.06
CA LEU A 210 -6.56 -24.83 11.95
C LEU A 210 -6.35 -23.89 13.14
N ARG A 211 -5.18 -23.95 13.76
CA ARG A 211 -4.80 -23.04 14.87
C ARG A 211 -4.75 -21.59 14.41
N GLY A 212 -4.17 -21.31 13.24
CA GLY A 212 -4.14 -19.97 12.64
C GLY A 212 -5.54 -19.45 12.37
N ASP A 213 -6.41 -20.32 11.84
CA ASP A 213 -7.80 -20.03 11.58
C ASP A 213 -8.60 -19.71 12.85
N ALA A 214 -8.42 -20.50 13.90
CA ALA A 214 -9.05 -20.25 15.20
C ALA A 214 -8.57 -18.94 15.83
N THR A 215 -7.26 -18.65 15.72
CA THR A 215 -6.67 -17.38 16.21
C THR A 215 -7.23 -16.19 15.44
N TYR A 216 -7.36 -16.30 14.12
CA TYR A 216 -7.94 -15.26 13.29
C TYR A 216 -9.41 -15.00 13.65
N ALA A 217 -10.23 -16.07 13.76
CA ALA A 217 -11.64 -15.97 14.15
C ALA A 217 -11.79 -15.33 15.54
N TYR A 218 -10.97 -15.73 16.52
CA TYR A 218 -10.96 -15.11 17.85
C TYR A 218 -10.62 -13.61 17.79
N ARG A 219 -9.59 -13.22 17.03
CA ARG A 219 -9.20 -11.81 16.88
C ARG A 219 -10.30 -11.00 16.20
N GLN A 220 -10.96 -11.55 15.18
CA GLN A 220 -12.11 -10.93 14.50
C GLN A 220 -13.28 -10.69 15.46
N ALA A 221 -13.66 -11.70 16.25
CA ALA A 221 -14.71 -11.56 17.25
C ALA A 221 -14.38 -10.48 18.29
N LYS A 222 -13.13 -10.44 18.76
CA LYS A 222 -12.65 -9.42 19.70
C LYS A 222 -12.68 -8.01 19.10
N GLN A 223 -12.30 -7.86 17.83
CA GLN A 223 -12.34 -6.59 17.13
C GLN A 223 -13.78 -6.10 16.92
N ALA A 224 -14.68 -7.00 16.50
CA ALA A 224 -16.09 -6.69 16.33
C ALA A 224 -16.73 -6.25 17.66
N ALA A 225 -16.41 -6.92 18.76
CA ALA A 225 -16.89 -6.55 20.10
C ALA A 225 -16.39 -5.17 20.52
N ARG A 226 -15.13 -4.81 20.25
CA ARG A 226 -14.59 -3.46 20.52
C ARG A 226 -15.31 -2.39 19.70
N ILE A 227 -15.50 -2.61 18.40
CA ILE A 227 -16.20 -1.65 17.53
C ILE A 227 -17.64 -1.44 18.02
N ALA A 228 -18.33 -2.51 18.42
CA ALA A 228 -19.69 -2.44 18.97
C ALA A 228 -19.72 -1.64 20.28
N ALA A 229 -18.76 -1.86 21.19
CA ALA A 229 -18.65 -1.13 22.45
C ALA A 229 -18.37 0.37 22.20
N ASP A 230 -17.43 0.71 21.32
CA ASP A 230 -17.11 2.11 20.97
C ASP A 230 -18.31 2.82 20.33
N THR A 231 -19.08 2.10 19.50
CA THR A 231 -20.29 2.63 18.87
C THR A 231 -21.40 2.88 19.90
N ALA A 232 -21.55 1.99 20.87
CA ALA A 232 -22.53 2.14 21.96
C ALA A 232 -22.17 3.34 22.85
N LEU A 233 -20.90 3.47 23.24
CA LEU A 233 -20.42 4.60 24.04
C LEU A 233 -20.56 5.96 23.32
N ALA A 234 -20.36 6.00 22.00
CA ALA A 234 -20.56 7.21 21.22
C ALA A 234 -22.04 7.65 21.18
N ARG A 235 -22.98 6.69 21.20
CA ARG A 235 -24.43 6.96 21.21
C ARG A 235 -24.93 7.47 22.57
N THR A 236 -24.26 7.15 23.67
CA THR A 236 -24.65 7.59 25.02
C THR A 236 -24.10 8.96 25.42
N ARG A 237 -23.16 9.51 24.61
CA ARG A 237 -22.51 10.80 24.86
C ARG A 237 -22.99 11.92 23.91
N GLY A 238 -23.88 11.63 23.01
CA GLY A 238 -24.56 12.60 22.13
C GLY A 238 -26.05 12.64 22.38
#